data_6dc0371ee95cacfe11d1634aef82672f
#
_entry.id   6dc0371ee95cacfe11d1634aef82672f
#
_cell.length_a   1.000
_cell.length_b   1.000
_cell.length_c   1.000
_cell.angle_alpha   90.00
_cell.angle_beta   90.00
_cell.angle_gamma   90.00
#
_symmetry.space_group_name_H-M   'P 1'
#
loop_
_entity.id
_entity.type
_entity.pdbx_description
1 polymer ?
#
loop_
_entity_poly.entity_id
_entity_poly.type
_entity_poly.pdbx_seq_one_letter_code
_entity_poly.pdbx_strand_id
1 'polypeptide(L)'
;MKFPRFALLALLVFLTACGVAPGQANSQPEPSAYIQNKGSDTIVNLALAWAEKYQAEHPDISISVTGGGSGTGIAALLNKTVDIANASRQMQAEEIKQAEANGFDPVEFVVSRDAIAVIVNPANPVSQLTMQQISDIYSGRINNWSKVGGQDKPIVRLSREVNSGTHVYFRDTVVRLGDKNNKTLFATDTLLLPSSEGIISEVRQNPNAVGYDGLGYVPADLKVIAVAKDAASPYVLPSIATVNDKSYPVARDLYMYTAGQPTGAVKAYLDWIVSSEAQVIVADLGFVPIIK
;
A
#
# COMPACT_ATOMS: atom_id res chain seq x y z
N MET A 1 -29.44 -86.23 37.29
CA MET A 1 -29.37 -84.93 36.58
C MET A 1 -27.92 -84.66 36.32
N LYS A 2 -27.45 -84.71 35.06
CA LYS A 2 -26.03 -84.63 34.65
C LYS A 2 -25.83 -83.29 33.98
N PHE A 3 -24.87 -82.51 34.52
CA PHE A 3 -24.45 -81.22 33.83
C PHE A 3 -23.26 -81.55 32.92
N PRO A 4 -23.23 -81.03 31.70
CA PRO A 4 -22.05 -81.12 30.79
C PRO A 4 -21.05 -80.04 31.09
N ARG A 5 -19.76 -80.48 31.05
CA ARG A 5 -18.59 -79.59 31.15
C ARG A 5 -18.42 -78.81 29.83
N PHE A 6 -18.40 -77.50 29.89
CA PHE A 6 -17.96 -76.67 28.80
C PHE A 6 -16.44 -76.47 28.84
N ALA A 7 -15.80 -76.84 27.76
CA ALA A 7 -14.37 -76.62 27.54
C ALA A 7 -14.16 -75.13 27.08
N LEU A 8 -13.32 -74.43 27.84
CA LEU A 8 -12.92 -73.08 27.56
C LEU A 8 -11.79 -73.12 26.53
N LEU A 9 -12.06 -72.70 25.23
CA LEU A 9 -11.06 -72.58 24.21
C LEU A 9 -10.46 -71.17 24.30
N ALA A 10 -9.21 -71.05 24.71
CA ALA A 10 -8.47 -69.78 24.78
C ALA A 10 -7.99 -69.40 23.39
N LEU A 11 -8.59 -68.35 22.82
CA LEU A 11 -8.18 -67.74 21.53
C LEU A 11 -7.06 -66.73 21.80
N LEU A 12 -5.82 -67.09 21.48
CA LEU A 12 -4.68 -66.18 21.49
C LEU A 12 -4.79 -65.24 20.25
N VAL A 13 -5.14 -63.98 20.50
CA VAL A 13 -5.07 -62.94 19.50
C VAL A 13 -3.66 -62.35 19.47
N PHE A 14 -2.91 -62.65 18.41
CA PHE A 14 -1.65 -61.99 18.13
C PHE A 14 -1.94 -60.56 17.63
N LEU A 15 -1.73 -59.52 18.46
CA LEU A 15 -1.67 -58.14 18.09
C LEU A 15 -0.31 -57.87 17.41
N THR A 16 -0.31 -57.88 16.07
CA THR A 16 0.80 -57.29 15.29
C THR A 16 0.75 -55.79 15.44
N ALA A 17 1.57 -55.24 16.31
CA ALA A 17 1.83 -53.81 16.39
C ALA A 17 2.60 -53.41 15.12
N CYS A 18 1.91 -52.81 14.13
CA CYS A 18 2.56 -52.05 13.10
C CYS A 18 3.22 -50.83 13.75
N GLY A 19 4.51 -50.87 13.95
CA GLY A 19 5.33 -49.74 14.35
C GLY A 19 5.28 -48.69 13.23
N VAL A 20 4.47 -47.66 13.43
CA VAL A 20 4.58 -46.44 12.67
C VAL A 20 5.90 -45.80 13.09
N ALA A 21 6.92 -45.88 12.23
CA ALA A 21 8.13 -45.08 12.40
C ALA A 21 7.70 -43.62 12.57
N PRO A 22 8.22 -42.86 13.55
CA PRO A 22 7.96 -41.43 13.62
C PRO A 22 8.52 -40.82 12.32
N GLY A 23 7.62 -40.37 11.43
CA GLY A 23 8.00 -39.59 10.26
C GLY A 23 8.88 -38.48 10.79
N GLN A 24 10.08 -38.34 10.24
CA GLN A 24 10.89 -37.16 10.43
C GLN A 24 10.03 -35.99 9.97
N ALA A 25 9.42 -35.27 10.89
CA ALA A 25 8.92 -33.95 10.66
C ALA A 25 10.13 -33.18 10.16
N ASN A 26 10.08 -32.75 8.89
CA ASN A 26 11.04 -31.84 8.32
C ASN A 26 10.81 -30.51 9.06
N SER A 27 11.35 -30.40 10.27
CA SER A 27 11.35 -29.15 11.02
C SER A 27 12.28 -28.23 10.27
N GLN A 28 11.71 -27.34 9.44
CA GLN A 28 12.44 -26.16 9.03
C GLN A 28 12.91 -25.47 10.32
N PRO A 29 14.18 -25.05 10.38
CA PRO A 29 14.67 -24.32 11.55
C PRO A 29 13.77 -23.10 11.76
N GLU A 30 13.37 -22.85 13.00
CA GLU A 30 12.64 -21.65 13.38
C GLU A 30 13.46 -20.42 12.98
N PRO A 31 12.82 -19.37 12.41
CA PRO A 31 13.52 -18.14 12.06
C PRO A 31 14.21 -17.53 13.29
N SER A 32 15.43 -17.04 13.11
CA SER A 32 16.21 -16.38 14.16
C SER A 32 15.69 -14.96 14.47
N ALA A 33 14.96 -14.34 13.53
CA ALA A 33 14.35 -13.02 13.67
C ALA A 33 13.01 -12.94 12.93
N TYR A 34 12.08 -12.19 13.54
CA TYR A 34 10.79 -11.83 12.94
C TYR A 34 10.71 -10.34 12.76
N ILE A 35 10.27 -9.88 11.59
CA ILE A 35 10.02 -8.46 11.28
C ILE A 35 8.55 -8.28 10.97
N GLN A 36 7.87 -7.44 11.74
CA GLN A 36 6.48 -7.07 11.54
C GLN A 36 6.43 -5.75 10.75
N ASN A 37 5.92 -5.78 9.52
CA ASN A 37 5.79 -4.63 8.64
C ASN A 37 4.31 -4.40 8.31
N LYS A 38 3.78 -3.19 8.60
CA LYS A 38 2.37 -2.89 8.41
C LYS A 38 2.14 -1.46 7.94
N GLY A 39 1.11 -1.25 7.12
CA GLY A 39 0.66 0.10 6.85
C GLY A 39 0.09 0.35 5.46
N SER A 40 0.71 1.25 4.71
CA SER A 40 0.22 1.77 3.44
C SER A 40 -0.09 0.69 2.41
N ASP A 41 -1.32 0.68 1.91
CA ASP A 41 -1.69 -0.20 0.80
C ASP A 41 -0.97 0.17 -0.50
N THR A 42 -0.60 1.46 -0.66
CA THR A 42 0.20 1.90 -1.81
C THR A 42 1.55 1.18 -1.90
N ILE A 43 2.13 0.80 -0.75
CA ILE A 43 3.46 0.16 -0.72
C ILE A 43 3.34 -1.35 -0.53
N VAL A 44 2.17 -1.89 -0.21
CA VAL A 44 2.05 -3.28 0.26
C VAL A 44 2.62 -4.28 -0.74
N ASN A 45 2.34 -4.15 -2.04
CA ASN A 45 2.86 -5.06 -3.07
C ASN A 45 4.38 -4.93 -3.21
N LEU A 46 4.91 -3.72 -3.12
CA LEU A 46 6.35 -3.47 -3.13
C LEU A 46 7.03 -4.05 -1.88
N ALA A 47 6.43 -3.85 -0.70
CA ALA A 47 6.94 -4.39 0.55
C ALA A 47 6.90 -5.93 0.59
N LEU A 48 5.86 -6.54 -0.01
CA LEU A 48 5.77 -7.99 -0.18
C LEU A 48 6.89 -8.52 -1.10
N ALA A 49 7.12 -7.87 -2.25
CA ALA A 49 8.17 -8.26 -3.17
C ALA A 49 9.57 -8.14 -2.54
N TRP A 50 9.82 -7.08 -1.77
CA TRP A 50 11.05 -6.93 -1.00
C TRP A 50 11.19 -8.03 0.07
N ALA A 51 10.11 -8.31 0.82
CA ALA A 51 10.13 -9.34 1.86
C ALA A 51 10.40 -10.73 1.26
N GLU A 52 9.74 -11.06 0.15
CA GLU A 52 9.95 -12.33 -0.56
C GLU A 52 11.40 -12.49 -1.04
N LYS A 53 11.93 -11.47 -1.71
CA LYS A 53 13.31 -11.49 -2.21
C LYS A 53 14.33 -11.58 -1.08
N TYR A 54 14.15 -10.79 -0.01
CA TYR A 54 15.08 -10.76 1.11
C TYR A 54 15.09 -12.08 1.88
N GLN A 55 13.90 -12.67 2.15
CA GLN A 55 13.77 -13.95 2.84
C GLN A 55 14.35 -15.11 2.03
N ALA A 56 14.31 -15.06 0.70
CA ALA A 56 14.94 -16.07 -0.15
C ALA A 56 16.46 -16.13 0.04
N GLU A 57 17.10 -15.01 0.37
CA GLU A 57 18.54 -14.87 0.62
C GLU A 57 18.90 -14.99 2.12
N HIS A 58 17.93 -14.74 3.00
CA HIS A 58 18.06 -14.77 4.44
C HIS A 58 16.98 -15.68 5.06
N PRO A 59 17.07 -17.01 4.89
CA PRO A 59 16.03 -17.96 5.30
C PRO A 59 15.85 -18.05 6.83
N ASP A 60 16.75 -17.47 7.60
CA ASP A 60 16.69 -17.34 9.05
C ASP A 60 15.89 -16.08 9.50
N ILE A 61 15.40 -15.25 8.58
CA ILE A 61 14.60 -14.07 8.86
C ILE A 61 13.19 -14.27 8.30
N SER A 62 12.16 -14.03 9.12
CA SER A 62 10.75 -14.04 8.71
C SER A 62 10.20 -12.62 8.70
N ILE A 63 9.63 -12.19 7.59
CA ILE A 63 9.06 -10.85 7.41
C ILE A 63 7.57 -10.98 7.11
N SER A 64 6.73 -10.44 7.99
CA SER A 64 5.29 -10.35 7.79
C SER A 64 4.93 -8.96 7.26
N VAL A 65 4.23 -8.90 6.13
CA VAL A 65 3.76 -7.63 5.54
C VAL A 65 2.24 -7.59 5.53
N THR A 66 1.66 -6.52 6.06
CA THR A 66 0.20 -6.31 6.06
C THR A 66 -0.15 -4.88 5.67
N GLY A 67 -1.20 -4.71 4.87
CA GLY A 67 -1.76 -3.41 4.50
C GLY A 67 -2.65 -2.80 5.59
N GLY A 68 -3.60 -1.97 5.17
CA GLY A 68 -4.63 -1.36 6.02
C GLY A 68 -4.49 0.16 6.15
N GLY A 69 -3.64 0.78 5.34
CA GLY A 69 -3.44 2.23 5.28
C GLY A 69 -2.32 2.76 6.17
N SER A 70 -1.72 3.89 5.78
CA SER A 70 -0.59 4.52 6.49
C SER A 70 -0.92 4.85 7.93
N GLY A 71 -2.13 5.35 8.22
CA GLY A 71 -2.56 5.66 9.59
C GLY A 71 -2.60 4.43 10.48
N THR A 72 -3.03 3.28 9.93
CA THR A 72 -3.06 2.01 10.67
C THR A 72 -1.66 1.51 11.00
N GLY A 73 -0.71 1.61 10.04
CA GLY A 73 0.70 1.26 10.27
C GLY A 73 1.36 2.14 11.31
N ILE A 74 1.17 3.47 11.19
CA ILE A 74 1.71 4.43 12.15
C ILE A 74 1.12 4.18 13.55
N ALA A 75 -0.18 3.95 13.67
CA ALA A 75 -0.79 3.62 14.96
C ALA A 75 -0.22 2.31 15.56
N ALA A 76 0.04 1.30 14.72
CA ALA A 76 0.67 0.06 15.16
C ALA A 76 2.12 0.30 15.66
N LEU A 77 2.88 1.16 14.99
CA LEU A 77 4.22 1.56 15.43
C LEU A 77 4.18 2.32 16.75
N LEU A 78 3.26 3.28 16.89
CA LEU A 78 3.05 4.03 18.14
C LEU A 78 2.72 3.11 19.31
N ASN A 79 1.98 2.03 19.07
CA ASN A 79 1.65 1.00 20.05
C ASN A 79 2.74 -0.08 20.19
N LYS A 80 3.86 0.02 19.48
CA LYS A 80 4.98 -0.94 19.49
C LYS A 80 4.56 -2.37 19.15
N THR A 81 3.56 -2.53 18.26
CA THR A 81 3.06 -3.83 17.78
C THR A 81 3.62 -4.23 16.42
N VAL A 82 4.43 -3.37 15.82
CA VAL A 82 5.18 -3.61 14.58
C VAL A 82 6.57 -3.02 14.67
N ASP A 83 7.51 -3.54 13.89
CA ASP A 83 8.87 -3.03 13.80
C ASP A 83 8.99 -1.92 12.77
N ILE A 84 8.22 -2.03 11.67
CA ILE A 84 8.24 -1.10 10.54
C ILE A 84 6.80 -0.67 10.23
N ALA A 85 6.57 0.64 10.14
CA ALA A 85 5.35 1.20 9.60
C ALA A 85 5.56 1.71 8.17
N ASN A 86 4.81 1.16 7.21
CA ASN A 86 4.77 1.65 5.83
C ASN A 86 3.87 2.87 5.74
N ALA A 87 4.33 3.94 5.09
CA ALA A 87 3.53 5.14 4.90
C ALA A 87 3.71 5.76 3.52
N SER A 88 2.62 6.21 2.94
CA SER A 88 2.57 6.95 1.67
C SER A 88 2.31 8.44 1.87
N ARG A 89 2.64 8.93 3.04
CA ARG A 89 2.73 10.31 3.50
C ARG A 89 3.71 10.40 4.65
N GLN A 90 4.17 11.60 4.96
CA GLN A 90 4.90 11.81 6.20
C GLN A 90 3.98 11.64 7.43
N MET A 91 4.59 11.29 8.57
CA MET A 91 3.91 11.33 9.86
C MET A 91 3.43 12.76 10.14
N GLN A 92 2.23 12.86 10.70
CA GLN A 92 1.64 14.14 11.08
C GLN A 92 2.25 14.62 12.42
N ALA A 93 2.19 15.94 12.66
CA ALA A 93 2.76 16.50 13.88
C ALA A 93 2.19 15.86 15.17
N GLU A 94 0.91 15.53 15.17
CA GLU A 94 0.25 14.85 16.30
C GLU A 94 0.74 13.41 16.48
N GLU A 95 1.03 12.69 15.39
CA GLU A 95 1.59 11.34 15.44
C GLU A 95 3.03 11.36 15.99
N ILE A 96 3.83 12.36 15.58
CA ILE A 96 5.19 12.56 16.11
C ILE A 96 5.16 12.87 17.60
N LYS A 97 4.30 13.80 18.05
CA LYS A 97 4.13 14.12 19.48
C LYS A 97 3.68 12.90 20.29
N GLN A 98 2.84 12.05 19.71
CA GLN A 98 2.41 10.82 20.37
C GLN A 98 3.56 9.81 20.48
N ALA A 99 4.44 9.71 19.46
CA ALA A 99 5.64 8.88 19.52
C ALA A 99 6.58 9.34 20.63
N GLU A 100 6.85 10.66 20.72
CA GLU A 100 7.64 11.28 21.78
C GLU A 100 7.04 11.00 23.17
N ALA A 101 5.71 11.14 23.32
CA ALA A 101 5.01 10.81 24.56
C ALA A 101 5.09 9.32 24.91
N ASN A 102 5.20 8.42 23.93
CA ASN A 102 5.43 7.00 24.10
C ASN A 102 6.91 6.63 24.32
N GLY A 103 7.79 7.64 24.41
CA GLY A 103 9.21 7.48 24.76
C GLY A 103 10.12 7.07 23.61
N PHE A 104 9.80 7.46 22.36
CA PHE A 104 10.69 7.25 21.22
C PHE A 104 10.55 8.33 20.15
N ASP A 105 11.63 8.59 19.43
CA ASP A 105 11.66 9.44 18.24
C ASP A 105 11.53 8.54 17.00
N PRO A 106 10.49 8.71 16.15
CA PRO A 106 10.35 7.92 14.95
C PRO A 106 11.47 8.25 13.97
N VAL A 107 12.06 7.22 13.37
CA VAL A 107 13.06 7.38 12.31
C VAL A 107 12.40 7.16 10.96
N GLU A 108 12.56 8.14 10.07
CA GLU A 108 12.00 8.15 8.72
C GLU A 108 13.04 7.61 7.71
N PHE A 109 12.61 6.67 6.88
CA PHE A 109 13.35 6.16 5.73
C PHE A 109 12.54 6.45 4.47
N VAL A 110 13.09 7.23 3.53
CA VAL A 110 12.54 7.32 2.18
C VAL A 110 12.97 6.06 1.43
N VAL A 111 12.01 5.25 0.99
CA VAL A 111 12.29 3.94 0.38
C VAL A 111 12.00 3.87 -1.11
N SER A 112 11.13 4.74 -1.61
CA SER A 112 10.84 4.93 -3.04
C SER A 112 10.09 6.23 -3.25
N ARG A 113 9.78 6.58 -4.51
CA ARG A 113 8.87 7.65 -4.87
C ARG A 113 7.69 7.12 -5.68
N ASP A 114 6.62 7.88 -5.70
CA ASP A 114 5.37 7.52 -6.36
C ASP A 114 4.78 8.73 -7.08
N ALA A 115 4.17 8.49 -8.24
CA ALA A 115 3.28 9.45 -8.89
C ALA A 115 1.84 9.05 -8.57
N ILE A 116 1.02 10.00 -8.14
CA ILE A 116 -0.42 9.75 -8.02
C ILE A 116 -1.06 10.01 -9.36
N ALA A 117 -1.44 8.94 -10.04
CA ALA A 117 -2.17 9.02 -11.31
C ALA A 117 -3.65 9.34 -11.04
N VAL A 118 -4.18 10.32 -11.75
CA VAL A 118 -5.64 10.53 -11.86
C VAL A 118 -6.14 9.67 -13.01
N ILE A 119 -7.10 8.81 -12.73
CA ILE A 119 -7.55 7.76 -13.65
C ILE A 119 -9.05 7.85 -13.92
N VAL A 120 -9.42 7.51 -15.14
CA VAL A 120 -10.81 7.42 -15.59
C VAL A 120 -11.01 6.17 -16.43
N ASN A 121 -12.27 5.80 -16.63
CA ASN A 121 -12.61 4.73 -17.56
C ASN A 121 -12.13 5.09 -19.00
N PRO A 122 -11.64 4.13 -19.80
CA PRO A 122 -11.20 4.35 -21.17
C PRO A 122 -12.25 5.02 -22.08
N ALA A 123 -13.54 4.79 -21.81
CA ALA A 123 -14.65 5.41 -22.56
C ALA A 123 -14.85 6.90 -22.24
N ASN A 124 -14.24 7.43 -21.18
CA ASN A 124 -14.30 8.85 -20.85
C ASN A 124 -13.46 9.65 -21.84
N PRO A 125 -14.00 10.66 -22.56
CA PRO A 125 -13.24 11.42 -23.55
C PRO A 125 -12.20 12.38 -22.94
N VAL A 126 -12.33 12.75 -21.67
CA VAL A 126 -11.40 13.65 -20.98
C VAL A 126 -10.02 12.99 -20.90
N SER A 127 -8.96 13.72 -21.28
CA SER A 127 -7.58 13.21 -21.28
C SER A 127 -6.60 14.11 -20.52
N GLN A 128 -7.04 15.30 -20.13
CA GLN A 128 -6.17 16.27 -19.46
C GLN A 128 -6.98 17.16 -18.51
N LEU A 129 -6.42 17.47 -17.35
CA LEU A 129 -7.01 18.34 -16.33
C LEU A 129 -5.92 19.16 -15.65
N THR A 130 -6.25 20.41 -15.25
CA THR A 130 -5.38 21.17 -14.35
C THR A 130 -5.58 20.74 -12.91
N MET A 131 -4.61 21.01 -12.03
CA MET A 131 -4.74 20.81 -10.58
C MET A 131 -5.99 21.48 -10.02
N GLN A 132 -6.32 22.70 -10.51
CA GLN A 132 -7.53 23.40 -10.09
C GLN A 132 -8.79 22.66 -10.50
N GLN A 133 -8.88 22.15 -11.74
CA GLN A 133 -10.04 21.37 -12.20
C GLN A 133 -10.21 20.08 -11.38
N ILE A 134 -9.12 19.40 -11.07
CA ILE A 134 -9.16 18.20 -10.22
C ILE A 134 -9.64 18.57 -8.81
N SER A 135 -9.13 19.66 -8.21
CA SER A 135 -9.61 20.19 -6.94
C SER A 135 -11.11 20.49 -6.98
N ASP A 136 -11.58 21.14 -8.05
CA ASP A 136 -12.99 21.51 -8.23
C ASP A 136 -13.89 20.29 -8.41
N ILE A 137 -13.41 19.25 -9.09
CA ILE A 137 -14.09 17.97 -9.20
C ILE A 137 -14.23 17.36 -7.79
N TYR A 138 -13.13 17.13 -7.09
CA TYR A 138 -13.16 16.42 -5.81
C TYR A 138 -13.81 17.20 -4.67
N SER A 139 -13.87 18.52 -4.75
CA SER A 139 -14.62 19.36 -3.80
C SER A 139 -16.12 19.54 -4.17
N GLY A 140 -16.57 18.98 -5.31
CA GLY A 140 -17.97 19.07 -5.76
C GLY A 140 -18.34 20.36 -6.44
N ARG A 141 -17.39 21.29 -6.71
CA ARG A 141 -17.62 22.50 -7.49
C ARG A 141 -17.89 22.19 -8.97
N ILE A 142 -17.22 21.15 -9.48
CA ILE A 142 -17.50 20.54 -10.79
C ILE A 142 -18.06 19.15 -10.55
N ASN A 143 -19.32 18.92 -10.92
CA ASN A 143 -20.05 17.67 -10.71
C ASN A 143 -20.53 17.00 -11.99
N ASN A 144 -20.17 17.55 -13.15
CA ASN A 144 -20.55 17.04 -14.45
C ASN A 144 -19.34 17.12 -15.41
N TRP A 145 -19.09 16.03 -16.13
CA TRP A 145 -17.97 15.91 -17.07
C TRP A 145 -17.99 16.96 -18.19
N SER A 146 -19.19 17.45 -18.61
CA SER A 146 -19.31 18.48 -19.65
C SER A 146 -18.59 19.79 -19.28
N LYS A 147 -18.35 20.06 -18.00
CA LYS A 147 -17.65 21.26 -17.53
C LYS A 147 -16.13 21.20 -17.75
N VAL A 148 -15.63 20.04 -18.12
CA VAL A 148 -14.19 19.79 -18.38
C VAL A 148 -13.95 19.10 -19.72
N GLY A 149 -14.88 19.25 -20.68
CA GLY A 149 -14.75 18.74 -22.05
C GLY A 149 -15.20 17.28 -22.23
N GLY A 150 -15.86 16.71 -21.23
CA GLY A 150 -16.45 15.38 -21.29
C GLY A 150 -17.91 15.37 -21.77
N GLN A 151 -18.55 14.22 -21.64
CA GLN A 151 -19.97 14.03 -21.93
C GLN A 151 -20.83 14.71 -20.86
N ASP A 152 -22.10 15.01 -21.19
CA ASP A 152 -23.08 15.48 -20.21
C ASP A 152 -23.52 14.33 -19.30
N LYS A 153 -22.67 14.00 -18.33
CA LYS A 153 -22.84 12.93 -17.35
C LYS A 153 -22.33 13.39 -15.97
N PRO A 154 -22.97 12.94 -14.89
CA PRO A 154 -22.50 13.23 -13.55
C PRO A 154 -21.13 12.59 -13.30
N ILE A 155 -20.30 13.22 -12.50
CA ILE A 155 -19.00 12.68 -12.06
C ILE A 155 -19.20 11.82 -10.82
N VAL A 156 -18.75 10.56 -10.87
CA VAL A 156 -18.65 9.67 -9.70
C VAL A 156 -17.22 9.76 -9.15
N ARG A 157 -17.09 10.32 -7.94
CA ARG A 157 -15.79 10.58 -7.29
C ARG A 157 -15.42 9.39 -6.42
N LEU A 158 -14.24 8.86 -6.66
CA LEU A 158 -13.69 7.76 -5.86
C LEU A 158 -12.48 8.25 -5.08
N SER A 159 -12.39 7.90 -3.83
CA SER A 159 -11.26 8.19 -2.95
C SER A 159 -10.94 6.97 -2.10
N ARG A 160 -9.77 6.98 -1.49
CA ARG A 160 -9.41 6.01 -0.46
C ARG A 160 -10.02 6.42 0.88
N GLU A 161 -10.12 5.47 1.80
CA GLU A 161 -10.53 5.73 3.19
C GLU A 161 -9.60 6.72 3.89
N VAL A 162 -10.11 7.37 4.95
CA VAL A 162 -9.42 8.47 5.64
C VAL A 162 -8.12 8.07 6.34
N ASN A 163 -7.93 6.79 6.68
CA ASN A 163 -6.69 6.21 7.20
C ASN A 163 -5.62 5.99 6.13
N SER A 164 -5.99 6.07 4.84
CA SER A 164 -5.06 5.97 3.72
C SER A 164 -4.14 7.19 3.65
N GLY A 165 -2.83 6.96 3.57
CA GLY A 165 -1.86 8.04 3.30
C GLY A 165 -2.09 8.69 1.94
N THR A 166 -2.59 7.95 0.94
CA THR A 166 -2.92 8.48 -0.38
C THR A 166 -4.11 9.43 -0.31
N HIS A 167 -5.15 9.12 0.49
CA HIS A 167 -6.26 10.03 0.76
C HIS A 167 -5.76 11.36 1.36
N VAL A 168 -4.96 11.28 2.42
CA VAL A 168 -4.44 12.46 3.11
C VAL A 168 -3.56 13.30 2.19
N TYR A 169 -2.62 12.65 1.47
CA TYR A 169 -1.73 13.34 0.54
C TYR A 169 -2.53 14.02 -0.60
N PHE A 170 -3.47 13.32 -1.22
CA PHE A 170 -4.28 13.86 -2.31
C PHE A 170 -5.18 15.02 -1.83
N ARG A 171 -5.78 14.90 -0.65
CA ARG A 171 -6.52 16.00 -0.03
C ARG A 171 -5.65 17.25 0.10
N ASP A 172 -4.46 17.12 0.68
CA ASP A 172 -3.65 18.28 1.02
C ASP A 172 -2.95 18.87 -0.21
N THR A 173 -2.45 18.03 -1.13
CA THR A 173 -1.73 18.47 -2.33
C THR A 173 -2.66 18.89 -3.46
N VAL A 174 -3.76 18.14 -3.70
CA VAL A 174 -4.62 18.33 -4.87
C VAL A 174 -5.90 19.09 -4.49
N VAL A 175 -6.69 18.56 -3.53
CA VAL A 175 -7.97 19.21 -3.17
C VAL A 175 -7.74 20.59 -2.55
N ARG A 176 -6.69 20.73 -1.75
CA ARG A 176 -6.27 21.98 -1.09
C ARG A 176 -5.20 22.74 -1.83
N LEU A 177 -4.74 22.24 -2.99
CA LEU A 177 -3.71 22.86 -3.84
C LEU A 177 -2.39 23.13 -3.09
N GLY A 178 -2.03 22.32 -2.10
CA GLY A 178 -0.84 22.48 -1.29
C GLY A 178 -0.89 23.64 -0.27
N ASP A 179 -1.99 24.39 -0.19
CA ASP A 179 -2.16 25.49 0.77
C ASP A 179 -2.62 24.96 2.14
N LYS A 180 -1.78 25.08 3.15
CA LYS A 180 -2.07 24.67 4.53
C LYS A 180 -3.25 25.42 5.18
N ASN A 181 -3.55 26.62 4.69
CA ASN A 181 -4.68 27.43 5.16
C ASN A 181 -6.00 27.03 4.49
N ASN A 182 -5.94 26.39 3.34
CA ASN A 182 -7.12 25.89 2.64
C ASN A 182 -7.72 24.70 3.39
N LYS A 183 -8.98 24.84 3.81
CA LYS A 183 -9.73 23.82 4.58
C LYS A 183 -10.73 23.05 3.70
N THR A 184 -10.62 23.15 2.37
CA THR A 184 -11.47 22.42 1.44
C THR A 184 -11.42 20.91 1.75
N LEU A 185 -12.59 20.30 1.75
CA LEU A 185 -12.77 18.87 1.95
C LEU A 185 -13.22 18.21 0.65
N PHE A 186 -13.15 16.90 0.60
CA PHE A 186 -13.82 16.12 -0.43
C PHE A 186 -15.33 16.37 -0.38
N ALA A 187 -15.98 16.34 -1.54
CA ALA A 187 -17.44 16.38 -1.63
C ALA A 187 -18.04 15.21 -0.85
N THR A 188 -19.19 15.45 -0.21
CA THR A 188 -19.84 14.46 0.68
C THR A 188 -20.35 13.22 -0.05
N ASP A 189 -20.51 13.29 -1.36
CA ASP A 189 -20.89 12.19 -2.25
C ASP A 189 -19.68 11.40 -2.79
N THR A 190 -18.46 11.69 -2.30
CA THR A 190 -17.26 10.94 -2.66
C THR A 190 -17.30 9.56 -2.04
N LEU A 191 -17.19 8.51 -2.87
CA LEU A 191 -17.14 7.12 -2.41
C LEU A 191 -15.75 6.79 -1.88
N LEU A 192 -15.70 6.28 -0.65
CA LEU A 192 -14.45 5.90 0.02
C LEU A 192 -14.24 4.39 -0.12
N LEU A 193 -13.11 3.99 -0.70
CA LEU A 193 -12.77 2.60 -0.97
C LEU A 193 -11.55 2.16 -0.12
N PRO A 194 -11.55 0.92 0.38
CA PRO A 194 -10.55 0.45 1.35
C PRO A 194 -9.18 0.17 0.73
N SER A 195 -9.12 -0.15 -0.57
CA SER A 195 -7.88 -0.59 -1.24
C SER A 195 -7.63 0.10 -2.57
N SER A 196 -6.40 0.03 -3.06
CA SER A 196 -6.00 0.47 -4.40
C SER A 196 -6.74 -0.32 -5.48
N GLU A 197 -6.83 -1.65 -5.33
CA GLU A 197 -7.57 -2.52 -6.24
C GLU A 197 -9.05 -2.16 -6.32
N GLY A 198 -9.65 -1.71 -5.21
CA GLY A 198 -11.03 -1.23 -5.18
C GLY A 198 -11.22 -0.01 -6.07
N ILE A 199 -10.32 0.98 -6.02
CA ILE A 199 -10.34 2.16 -6.92
C ILE A 199 -10.22 1.71 -8.38
N ILE A 200 -9.23 0.86 -8.70
CA ILE A 200 -8.99 0.36 -10.06
C ILE A 200 -10.22 -0.38 -10.62
N SER A 201 -10.79 -1.28 -9.82
CA SER A 201 -11.97 -2.06 -10.19
C SER A 201 -13.18 -1.17 -10.47
N GLU A 202 -13.46 -0.18 -9.62
CA GLU A 202 -14.60 0.71 -9.78
C GLU A 202 -14.43 1.63 -11.00
N VAL A 203 -13.24 2.22 -11.22
CA VAL A 203 -12.96 3.02 -12.42
C VAL A 203 -13.13 2.20 -13.69
N ARG A 204 -12.70 0.92 -13.70
CA ARG A 204 -12.84 0.02 -14.85
C ARG A 204 -14.30 -0.23 -15.21
N GLN A 205 -15.19 -0.36 -14.23
CA GLN A 205 -16.59 -0.71 -14.42
C GLN A 205 -17.50 0.50 -14.63
N ASN A 206 -17.10 1.69 -14.17
CA ASN A 206 -17.94 2.88 -14.16
C ASN A 206 -17.42 3.96 -15.12
N PRO A 207 -18.07 4.16 -16.31
CA PRO A 207 -17.65 5.17 -17.29
C PRO A 207 -17.66 6.61 -16.77
N ASN A 208 -18.39 6.88 -15.68
CA ASN A 208 -18.52 8.21 -15.11
C ASN A 208 -17.56 8.44 -13.93
N ALA A 209 -16.80 7.41 -13.53
CA ALA A 209 -15.90 7.49 -12.39
C ALA A 209 -14.63 8.28 -12.70
N VAL A 210 -14.15 8.98 -11.69
CA VAL A 210 -12.79 9.46 -11.54
C VAL A 210 -12.20 8.91 -10.26
N GLY A 211 -11.01 8.33 -10.36
CA GLY A 211 -10.24 7.83 -9.23
C GLY A 211 -8.81 8.38 -9.25
N TYR A 212 -8.06 8.05 -8.22
CA TYR A 212 -6.63 8.32 -8.16
C TYR A 212 -5.94 7.22 -7.35
N ASP A 213 -4.75 6.83 -7.78
CA ASP A 213 -3.91 5.90 -7.02
C ASP A 213 -2.44 6.02 -7.45
N GLY A 214 -1.54 5.32 -6.74
CA GLY A 214 -0.14 5.21 -7.13
C GLY A 214 0.02 4.59 -8.50
N LEU A 215 0.95 5.14 -9.31
CA LEU A 215 1.15 4.73 -10.70
C LEU A 215 1.44 3.22 -10.82
N GLY A 216 2.14 2.62 -9.86
CA GLY A 216 2.43 1.18 -9.83
C GLY A 216 1.19 0.27 -9.75
N TYR A 217 0.01 0.81 -9.41
CA TYR A 217 -1.26 0.07 -9.39
C TYR A 217 -2.08 0.25 -10.66
N VAL A 218 -1.74 1.22 -11.52
CA VAL A 218 -2.58 1.57 -12.67
C VAL A 218 -2.29 0.64 -13.85
N PRO A 219 -3.21 -0.26 -14.20
CA PRO A 219 -3.02 -1.16 -15.33
C PRO A 219 -3.20 -0.42 -16.67
N ALA A 220 -2.61 -0.98 -17.72
CA ALA A 220 -2.59 -0.38 -19.06
C ALA A 220 -3.99 -0.24 -19.71
N ASP A 221 -4.99 -0.94 -19.21
CA ASP A 221 -6.38 -0.89 -19.69
C ASP A 221 -7.18 0.29 -19.13
N LEU A 222 -6.64 1.04 -18.17
CA LEU A 222 -7.24 2.27 -17.68
C LEU A 222 -6.63 3.53 -18.32
N LYS A 223 -7.44 4.57 -18.41
CA LYS A 223 -6.99 5.85 -18.95
C LYS A 223 -6.44 6.74 -17.85
N VAL A 224 -5.18 7.14 -18.01
CA VAL A 224 -4.52 8.13 -17.14
C VAL A 224 -4.70 9.52 -17.71
N ILE A 225 -5.07 10.46 -16.85
CA ILE A 225 -5.23 11.89 -17.16
C ILE A 225 -3.88 12.58 -17.08
N ALA A 226 -3.52 13.34 -18.13
CA ALA A 226 -2.39 14.26 -18.07
C ALA A 226 -2.74 15.45 -17.18
N VAL A 227 -1.84 15.81 -16.25
CA VAL A 227 -2.09 16.87 -15.26
C VAL A 227 -1.20 18.07 -15.51
N ALA A 228 -1.80 19.26 -15.57
CA ALA A 228 -1.06 20.51 -15.56
C ALA A 228 -1.14 21.17 -14.17
N LYS A 229 -0.03 21.78 -13.73
CA LYS A 229 0.02 22.53 -12.47
C LYS A 229 -0.99 23.66 -12.42
N ASP A 230 -1.11 24.38 -13.54
CA ASP A 230 -2.03 25.50 -13.76
C ASP A 230 -2.37 25.61 -15.26
N ALA A 231 -3.19 26.59 -15.64
CA ALA A 231 -3.62 26.79 -17.03
C ALA A 231 -2.50 27.21 -18.00
N ALA A 232 -1.36 27.69 -17.49
CA ALA A 232 -0.21 28.12 -18.30
C ALA A 232 0.87 27.02 -18.39
N SER A 233 0.75 25.98 -17.58
CA SER A 233 1.70 24.86 -17.50
C SER A 233 1.38 23.77 -18.52
N PRO A 234 2.37 22.99 -18.99
CA PRO A 234 2.12 21.84 -19.84
C PRO A 234 1.35 20.75 -19.11
N TYR A 235 0.54 19.99 -19.84
CA TYR A 235 -0.08 18.78 -19.36
C TYR A 235 0.91 17.63 -19.42
N VAL A 236 1.17 16.98 -18.29
CA VAL A 236 2.19 15.93 -18.13
C VAL A 236 1.54 14.64 -17.66
N LEU A 237 1.89 13.52 -18.27
CA LEU A 237 1.54 12.19 -17.78
C LEU A 237 2.52 11.74 -16.69
N PRO A 238 2.04 11.00 -15.68
CA PRO A 238 2.93 10.42 -14.67
C PRO A 238 3.85 9.35 -15.29
N SER A 239 5.11 9.39 -14.95
CA SER A 239 6.11 8.40 -15.32
C SER A 239 7.32 8.51 -14.40
N ILE A 240 8.21 7.50 -14.40
CA ILE A 240 9.48 7.58 -13.68
C ILE A 240 10.26 8.84 -14.09
N ALA A 241 10.31 9.15 -15.40
CA ALA A 241 11.02 10.32 -15.92
C ALA A 241 10.42 11.63 -15.40
N THR A 242 9.08 11.78 -15.47
CA THR A 242 8.39 13.03 -15.09
C THR A 242 8.30 13.23 -13.57
N VAL A 243 8.47 12.19 -12.76
CA VAL A 243 8.69 12.30 -11.32
C VAL A 243 10.13 12.75 -11.03
N ASN A 244 11.12 12.17 -11.71
CA ASN A 244 12.53 12.48 -11.48
C ASN A 244 12.91 13.90 -11.89
N ASP A 245 12.36 14.41 -13.00
CA ASP A 245 12.58 15.80 -13.48
C ASP A 245 11.61 16.81 -12.83
N LYS A 246 10.69 16.34 -11.96
CA LYS A 246 9.70 17.14 -11.22
C LYS A 246 8.70 17.87 -12.12
N SER A 247 8.49 17.42 -13.34
CA SER A 247 7.50 18.00 -14.25
C SER A 247 6.08 17.54 -13.94
N TYR A 248 5.91 16.32 -13.38
CA TYR A 248 4.60 15.83 -12.92
C TYR A 248 4.24 16.41 -11.55
N PRO A 249 3.09 17.11 -11.40
CA PRO A 249 2.81 17.89 -10.19
C PRO A 249 2.34 17.10 -8.98
N VAL A 250 1.95 15.81 -9.14
CA VAL A 250 1.37 14.99 -8.07
C VAL A 250 2.28 13.79 -7.77
N ALA A 251 3.50 14.09 -7.31
CA ALA A 251 4.50 13.10 -6.94
C ALA A 251 4.90 13.24 -5.46
N ARG A 252 5.24 12.12 -4.83
CA ARG A 252 5.58 12.05 -3.40
C ARG A 252 6.65 11.02 -3.11
N ASP A 253 7.30 11.16 -1.98
CA ASP A 253 8.11 10.10 -1.39
C ASP A 253 7.21 9.07 -0.68
N LEU A 254 7.69 7.82 -0.62
CA LEU A 254 7.12 6.73 0.14
C LEU A 254 8.09 6.35 1.26
N TYR A 255 7.54 6.03 2.43
CA TYR A 255 8.28 5.99 3.66
C TYR A 255 8.13 4.66 4.40
N MET A 256 9.17 4.28 5.12
CA MET A 256 9.11 3.34 6.22
C MET A 256 9.56 4.06 7.50
N TYR A 257 8.88 3.77 8.61
CA TYR A 257 9.19 4.33 9.93
C TYR A 257 9.51 3.24 10.92
N THR A 258 10.46 3.50 11.82
CA THR A 258 10.79 2.65 12.97
C THR A 258 10.66 3.43 14.28
N ALA A 259 10.47 2.72 15.39
CA ALA A 259 10.40 3.29 16.72
C ALA A 259 11.81 3.55 17.30
N GLY A 260 12.50 4.57 16.79
CA GLY A 260 13.91 4.86 17.07
C GLY A 260 14.85 4.21 16.05
N GLN A 261 16.15 4.33 16.28
CA GLN A 261 17.18 3.81 15.38
C GLN A 261 17.09 2.26 15.31
N PRO A 262 16.90 1.70 14.10
CA PRO A 262 16.81 0.26 13.95
C PRO A 262 18.16 -0.42 14.21
N THR A 263 18.10 -1.64 14.71
CA THR A 263 19.27 -2.50 14.96
C THR A 263 19.02 -3.90 14.41
N GLY A 264 20.03 -4.75 14.39
CA GLY A 264 19.92 -6.17 14.02
C GLY A 264 19.26 -6.38 12.64
N ALA A 265 18.34 -7.32 12.57
CA ALA A 265 17.67 -7.73 11.33
C ALA A 265 16.85 -6.60 10.68
N VAL A 266 16.17 -5.77 11.49
CA VAL A 266 15.39 -4.62 10.98
C VAL A 266 16.30 -3.63 10.26
N LYS A 267 17.47 -3.30 10.86
CA LYS A 267 18.44 -2.42 10.23
C LYS A 267 18.98 -3.00 8.94
N ALA A 268 19.39 -4.27 8.95
CA ALA A 268 19.94 -4.95 7.78
C ALA A 268 18.93 -4.98 6.62
N TYR A 269 17.65 -5.24 6.92
CA TYR A 269 16.58 -5.24 5.94
C TYR A 269 16.34 -3.83 5.35
N LEU A 270 16.28 -2.79 6.18
CA LEU A 270 16.11 -1.41 5.69
C LEU A 270 17.32 -0.93 4.88
N ASP A 271 18.54 -1.27 5.28
CA ASP A 271 19.75 -0.97 4.51
C ASP A 271 19.72 -1.66 3.13
N TRP A 272 19.23 -2.91 3.06
CA TRP A 272 19.08 -3.62 1.79
C TRP A 272 17.98 -3.00 0.91
N ILE A 273 16.84 -2.58 1.47
CA ILE A 273 15.75 -1.92 0.73
C ILE A 273 16.26 -0.70 -0.06
N VAL A 274 17.20 0.06 0.48
CA VAL A 274 17.76 1.24 -0.20
C VAL A 274 18.96 0.91 -1.09
N SER A 275 19.35 -0.38 -1.22
CA SER A 275 20.42 -0.81 -2.11
C SER A 275 20.00 -0.80 -3.58
N SER A 276 20.98 -0.81 -4.48
CA SER A 276 20.73 -0.88 -5.93
C SER A 276 19.91 -2.12 -6.32
N GLU A 277 20.14 -3.25 -5.66
CA GLU A 277 19.42 -4.50 -5.92
C GLU A 277 17.92 -4.37 -5.61
N ALA A 278 17.58 -3.92 -4.43
CA ALA A 278 16.19 -3.76 -4.01
C ALA A 278 15.48 -2.65 -4.80
N GLN A 279 16.21 -1.65 -5.29
CA GLN A 279 15.65 -0.56 -6.08
C GLN A 279 15.34 -0.94 -7.54
N VAL A 280 15.86 -2.06 -8.06
CA VAL A 280 15.39 -2.67 -9.32
C VAL A 280 13.93 -3.09 -9.16
N ILE A 281 13.56 -3.73 -8.04
CA ILE A 281 12.18 -4.16 -7.76
C ILE A 281 11.23 -2.95 -7.74
N VAL A 282 11.69 -1.81 -7.26
CA VAL A 282 10.90 -0.54 -7.28
C VAL A 282 10.53 -0.16 -8.70
N ALA A 283 11.50 -0.18 -9.62
CA ALA A 283 11.27 0.16 -11.03
C ALA A 283 10.37 -0.86 -11.73
N ASP A 284 10.59 -2.15 -11.49
CA ASP A 284 9.82 -3.25 -12.09
C ASP A 284 8.33 -3.21 -11.71
N LEU A 285 8.03 -2.72 -10.52
CA LEU A 285 6.67 -2.53 -10.03
C LEU A 285 6.06 -1.15 -10.38
N GLY A 286 6.74 -0.35 -11.21
CA GLY A 286 6.22 0.94 -11.70
C GLY A 286 6.34 2.09 -10.70
N PHE A 287 7.07 1.90 -9.59
CA PHE A 287 7.45 2.97 -8.67
C PHE A 287 8.74 3.65 -9.13
N VAL A 288 9.12 4.73 -8.49
CA VAL A 288 10.29 5.53 -8.85
C VAL A 288 11.42 5.26 -7.84
N PRO A 289 12.54 4.67 -8.28
CA PRO A 289 13.70 4.44 -7.41
C PRO A 289 14.25 5.73 -6.81
N ILE A 290 14.78 5.64 -5.59
CA ILE A 290 15.45 6.77 -4.90
C ILE A 290 16.91 6.93 -5.32
N ILE A 291 17.50 5.89 -5.88
CA ILE A 291 18.85 5.91 -6.48
C ILE A 291 18.76 5.96 -8.01
N LYS A 292 19.71 6.63 -8.61
CA LYS A 292 19.79 6.76 -10.09
C LYS A 292 20.62 5.64 -10.68
#